data_69837d766e8644bec45670790cb9b60b
#
_entry.id   69837d766e8644bec45670790cb9b60b
#
_cell.length_a   1.000
_cell.length_b   1.000
_cell.length_c   1.000
_cell.angle_alpha   90.00
_cell.angle_beta   90.00
_cell.angle_gamma   90.00
#
_symmetry.space_group_name_H-M   'P 1'
#
loop_
_entity.id
_entity.type
_entity.pdbx_description
1 polymer ?
#
loop_
_entity_poly.entity_id
_entity_poly.type
_entity_poly.pdbx_seq_one_letter_code
_entity_poly.pdbx_strand_id
1 'polypeptide(L)'
;IISRELVKETLHEDTNEYKKLANISLDRGSGVFSYDNLEADPNVDALSCCQDAQELFALYQTCASRRQIDTLLQNYLDTMQAVKAARGRIYFIPRDYMPKLALFEDFIALLEQHNQHKYADRLPLDANSMFVVDDEKQRSKMALAFYRTIQKDLAEYEKRATHLIQSGNQSPAIMDRMVLSIRELERKKIYYESILKQELHEVDEQ
;
A
#
# COMPACT_ATOMS: atom_id res chain seq x y z
N ILE A 1 17.55 -19.72 4.85
CA ILE A 1 16.93 -19.62 6.18
C ILE A 1 16.78 -18.16 6.55
N ILE A 2 15.64 -17.78 7.08
CA ILE A 2 15.40 -16.48 7.71
C ILE A 2 15.33 -16.71 9.21
N SER A 3 16.14 -15.98 9.98
CA SER A 3 16.10 -16.03 11.44
C SER A 3 15.60 -14.71 12.01
N ARG A 4 14.87 -14.79 13.11
CA ARG A 4 14.39 -13.70 13.95
C ARG A 4 14.55 -14.09 15.41
N GLU A 5 14.63 -13.08 16.26
CA GLU A 5 14.68 -13.28 17.71
C GLU A 5 13.37 -12.79 18.32
N LEU A 6 12.79 -13.59 19.21
CA LEU A 6 11.78 -13.10 20.12
C LEU A 6 12.51 -12.39 21.26
N VAL A 7 12.21 -11.10 21.44
CA VAL A 7 12.84 -10.29 22.48
C VAL A 7 11.78 -9.64 23.37
N LYS A 8 12.06 -9.54 24.65
CA LYS A 8 11.35 -8.70 25.59
C LYS A 8 12.03 -7.33 25.61
N GLU A 9 11.27 -6.29 25.35
CA GLU A 9 11.72 -4.91 25.48
C GLU A 9 11.26 -4.35 26.82
N THR A 10 12.20 -3.82 27.60
CA THR A 10 11.90 -3.06 28.82
C THR A 10 12.27 -1.60 28.57
N LEU A 11 11.28 -0.74 28.65
CA LEU A 11 11.43 0.69 28.41
C LEU A 11 11.95 1.38 29.66
N HIS A 12 13.06 2.11 29.54
CA HIS A 12 13.62 3.02 30.55
C HIS A 12 13.61 4.45 30.00
N GLU A 13 13.74 5.45 30.88
CA GLU A 13 13.67 6.86 30.47
C GLU A 13 14.73 7.23 29.42
N ASP A 14 15.94 6.66 29.50
CA ASP A 14 17.06 7.02 28.61
C ASP A 14 17.47 5.89 27.65
N THR A 15 17.11 4.64 27.92
CA THR A 15 17.53 3.48 27.11
C THR A 15 16.50 2.35 27.17
N ASN A 16 16.46 1.53 26.10
CA ASN A 16 15.66 0.32 26.07
C ASN A 16 16.56 -0.90 26.30
N GLU A 17 16.16 -1.78 27.17
CA GLU A 17 16.82 -3.06 27.38
C GLU A 17 16.08 -4.16 26.61
N TYR A 18 16.84 -5.00 25.90
CA TYR A 18 16.33 -6.12 25.13
C TYR A 18 16.83 -7.44 25.70
N LYS A 19 15.92 -8.26 26.19
CA LYS A 19 16.21 -9.63 26.62
C LYS A 19 15.72 -10.59 25.55
N LYS A 20 16.61 -11.41 25.01
CA LYS A 20 16.27 -12.47 24.07
C LYS A 20 15.55 -13.59 24.80
N LEU A 21 14.43 -14.06 24.23
CA LEU A 21 13.60 -15.12 24.80
C LEU A 21 13.53 -16.38 23.93
N ALA A 22 13.70 -16.27 22.63
CA ALA A 22 13.75 -17.41 21.72
C ALA A 22 14.40 -17.03 20.38
N ASN A 23 14.86 -18.04 19.63
CA ASN A 23 15.12 -17.92 18.20
C ASN A 23 13.92 -18.46 17.41
N ILE A 24 13.56 -17.79 16.36
CA ILE A 24 12.55 -18.23 15.39
C ILE A 24 13.22 -18.32 14.03
N SER A 25 13.07 -19.42 13.32
CA SER A 25 13.64 -19.59 12.00
C SER A 25 12.63 -20.15 11.01
N LEU A 26 12.75 -19.71 9.77
CA LEU A 26 11.99 -20.16 8.63
C LEU A 26 12.94 -20.62 7.53
N ASP A 27 12.84 -21.87 7.15
CA ASP A 27 13.48 -22.37 5.93
C ASP A 27 12.56 -22.11 4.73
N ARG A 28 13.00 -21.22 3.84
CA ARG A 28 12.22 -20.89 2.63
C ARG A 28 12.15 -22.04 1.63
N GLY A 29 13.12 -22.94 1.64
CA GLY A 29 13.18 -24.06 0.70
C GLY A 29 12.16 -25.15 1.05
N SER A 30 12.10 -25.51 2.33
CA SER A 30 11.19 -26.53 2.84
C SER A 30 9.86 -25.98 3.36
N GLY A 31 9.76 -24.65 3.59
CA GLY A 31 8.60 -24.02 4.23
C GLY A 31 8.48 -24.36 5.73
N VAL A 32 9.51 -24.92 6.34
CA VAL A 32 9.48 -25.32 7.76
C VAL A 32 9.72 -24.10 8.64
N PHE A 33 8.79 -23.88 9.55
CA PHE A 33 8.90 -22.92 10.65
C PHE A 33 9.36 -23.68 11.90
N SER A 34 10.36 -23.15 12.61
CA SER A 34 10.90 -23.74 13.83
C SER A 34 11.31 -22.66 14.82
N TYR A 35 11.39 -23.05 16.10
CA TYR A 35 11.90 -22.18 17.15
C TYR A 35 12.72 -23.00 18.15
N ASP A 36 13.72 -22.35 18.73
CA ASP A 36 14.63 -22.95 19.70
C ASP A 36 15.09 -21.90 20.74
N ASN A 37 15.97 -22.35 21.66
CA ASN A 37 16.57 -21.51 22.70
C ASN A 37 15.54 -20.72 23.53
N LEU A 38 14.47 -21.41 23.96
CA LEU A 38 13.43 -20.82 24.82
C LEU A 38 14.00 -20.45 26.17
N GLU A 39 13.96 -19.19 26.56
CA GLU A 39 14.33 -18.70 27.87
C GLU A 39 13.10 -18.40 28.71
N ALA A 40 13.16 -18.81 29.98
CA ALA A 40 12.10 -18.53 30.95
C ALA A 40 12.10 -17.03 31.34
N ASP A 41 10.94 -16.40 31.30
CA ASP A 41 10.70 -15.09 31.86
C ASP A 41 9.41 -15.06 32.66
N PRO A 42 9.40 -14.43 33.87
CA PRO A 42 8.24 -14.48 34.75
C PRO A 42 7.00 -13.75 34.19
N ASN A 43 7.19 -12.85 33.25
CA ASN A 43 6.13 -12.01 32.71
C ASN A 43 5.78 -12.33 31.24
N VAL A 44 6.56 -13.17 30.56
CA VAL A 44 6.37 -13.50 29.13
C VAL A 44 6.49 -14.99 28.93
N ASP A 45 5.43 -15.63 28.45
CA ASP A 45 5.47 -17.02 27.99
C ASP A 45 6.04 -17.08 26.57
N ALA A 46 7.35 -17.32 26.48
CA ALA A 46 8.05 -17.40 25.21
C ALA A 46 7.54 -18.55 24.33
N LEU A 47 7.12 -19.66 24.92
CA LEU A 47 6.56 -20.79 24.17
C LEU A 47 5.23 -20.42 23.51
N SER A 48 4.31 -19.83 24.27
CA SER A 48 3.04 -19.37 23.74
C SER A 48 3.25 -18.36 22.59
N CYS A 49 4.13 -17.37 22.75
CA CYS A 49 4.45 -16.42 21.70
C CYS A 49 5.00 -17.09 20.43
N CYS A 50 5.83 -18.12 20.55
CA CYS A 50 6.35 -18.87 19.41
C CYS A 50 5.27 -19.70 18.72
N GLN A 51 4.35 -20.30 19.48
CA GLN A 51 3.20 -21.03 18.95
C GLN A 51 2.25 -20.10 18.20
N ASP A 52 1.92 -18.95 18.77
CA ASP A 52 1.11 -17.92 18.10
C ASP A 52 1.76 -17.47 16.77
N ALA A 53 3.07 -17.27 16.78
CA ALA A 53 3.82 -16.93 15.57
C ALA A 53 3.78 -18.05 14.52
N GLN A 54 3.82 -19.31 14.93
CA GLN A 54 3.69 -20.46 14.04
C GLN A 54 2.28 -20.55 13.43
N GLU A 55 1.25 -20.33 14.23
CA GLU A 55 -0.14 -20.30 13.76
C GLU A 55 -0.37 -19.16 12.75
N LEU A 56 0.12 -17.95 13.05
CA LEU A 56 0.07 -16.82 12.12
C LEU A 56 0.84 -17.11 10.84
N PHE A 57 1.99 -17.77 10.94
CA PHE A 57 2.75 -18.16 9.76
C PHE A 57 1.96 -19.13 8.87
N ALA A 58 1.35 -20.17 9.46
CA ALA A 58 0.51 -21.12 8.74
C ALA A 58 -0.70 -20.43 8.09
N LEU A 59 -1.35 -19.50 8.79
CA LEU A 59 -2.44 -18.70 8.24
C LEU A 59 -1.99 -17.87 7.02
N TYR A 60 -0.86 -17.19 7.13
CA TYR A 60 -0.36 -16.32 6.04
C TYR A 60 0.31 -17.06 4.87
N GLN A 61 0.46 -18.37 4.95
CA GLN A 61 0.79 -19.19 3.77
C GLN A 61 -0.37 -19.26 2.76
N THR A 62 -1.60 -19.18 3.23
CA THR A 62 -2.81 -19.37 2.43
C THR A 62 -3.69 -18.11 2.37
N CYS A 63 -3.49 -17.16 3.28
CA CYS A 63 -4.30 -15.95 3.40
C CYS A 63 -3.46 -14.69 3.22
N ALA A 64 -4.01 -13.71 2.53
CA ALA A 64 -3.43 -12.38 2.46
C ALA A 64 -3.97 -11.48 3.59
N SER A 65 -3.09 -10.69 4.18
CA SER A 65 -3.50 -9.67 5.15
C SER A 65 -4.23 -8.51 4.48
N ARG A 66 -5.05 -7.78 5.25
CA ARG A 66 -5.72 -6.56 4.78
C ARG A 66 -4.73 -5.58 4.10
N ARG A 67 -3.54 -5.39 4.69
CA ARG A 67 -2.53 -4.48 4.14
C ARG A 67 -2.02 -4.93 2.77
N GLN A 68 -1.84 -6.24 2.57
CA GLN A 68 -1.42 -6.79 1.28
C GLN A 68 -2.51 -6.60 0.23
N ILE A 69 -3.78 -6.84 0.58
CA ILE A 69 -4.91 -6.60 -0.29
C ILE A 69 -5.04 -5.11 -0.62
N ASP A 70 -5.00 -4.21 0.38
CA ASP A 70 -5.06 -2.76 0.15
C ASP A 70 -3.95 -2.29 -0.81
N THR A 71 -2.73 -2.80 -0.65
CA THR A 71 -1.60 -2.48 -1.54
C THR A 71 -1.85 -2.99 -2.96
N LEU A 72 -2.34 -4.22 -3.11
CA LEU A 72 -2.67 -4.80 -4.41
C LEU A 72 -3.76 -3.98 -5.14
N LEU A 73 -4.83 -3.63 -4.42
CA LEU A 73 -5.94 -2.84 -4.97
C LEU A 73 -5.46 -1.45 -5.39
N GLN A 74 -4.62 -0.79 -4.57
CA GLN A 74 -4.07 0.52 -4.92
C GLN A 74 -3.18 0.44 -6.17
N ASN A 75 -2.27 -0.52 -6.23
CA ASN A 75 -1.43 -0.74 -7.41
C ASN A 75 -2.27 -1.01 -8.68
N TYR A 76 -3.36 -1.74 -8.55
CA TYR A 76 -4.24 -1.99 -9.68
C TYR A 76 -4.97 -0.72 -10.13
N LEU A 77 -5.49 0.11 -9.20
CA LEU A 77 -6.08 1.42 -9.49
C LEU A 77 -5.06 2.33 -10.21
N ASP A 78 -3.80 2.33 -9.79
CA ASP A 78 -2.75 3.11 -10.44
C ASP A 78 -2.53 2.68 -11.90
N THR A 79 -2.65 1.37 -12.21
CA THR A 79 -2.57 0.88 -13.61
C THR A 79 -3.72 1.37 -14.49
N MET A 80 -4.82 1.79 -13.89
CA MET A 80 -5.98 2.39 -14.56
C MET A 80 -5.93 3.92 -14.57
N GLN A 81 -4.81 4.51 -14.18
CA GLN A 81 -4.64 5.96 -14.05
C GLN A 81 -5.70 6.61 -13.14
N ALA A 82 -6.22 5.86 -12.17
CA ALA A 82 -7.26 6.32 -11.27
C ALA A 82 -6.84 7.57 -10.50
N VAL A 83 -7.75 8.51 -10.31
CA VAL A 83 -7.55 9.73 -9.52
C VAL A 83 -8.58 9.79 -8.40
N LYS A 84 -8.11 10.01 -7.20
CA LYS A 84 -8.98 10.09 -6.03
C LYS A 84 -9.88 11.33 -6.12
N ALA A 85 -11.18 11.11 -6.24
CA ALA A 85 -12.17 12.16 -6.43
C ALA A 85 -12.64 12.79 -5.12
N ALA A 86 -12.73 12.00 -4.03
CA ALA A 86 -13.23 12.45 -2.73
C ALA A 86 -12.61 11.66 -1.58
N ARG A 87 -12.95 12.03 -0.35
CA ARG A 87 -12.62 11.25 0.85
C ARG A 87 -13.23 9.84 0.74
N GLY A 88 -12.57 8.88 1.34
CA GLY A 88 -12.94 7.47 1.20
C GLY A 88 -12.27 6.82 -0.01
N ARG A 89 -12.94 5.87 -0.64
CA ARG A 89 -12.45 5.09 -1.79
C ARG A 89 -13.25 5.43 -3.05
N ILE A 90 -13.35 6.72 -3.38
CA ILE A 90 -14.03 7.22 -4.58
C ILE A 90 -12.98 7.71 -5.55
N TYR A 91 -12.99 7.16 -6.76
CA TYR A 91 -11.99 7.43 -7.79
C TYR A 91 -12.66 7.80 -9.11
N PHE A 92 -12.04 8.71 -9.87
CA PHE A 92 -12.28 8.84 -11.29
C PHE A 92 -11.37 7.86 -12.04
N ILE A 93 -11.95 7.13 -12.98
CA ILE A 93 -11.23 6.19 -13.85
C ILE A 93 -11.59 6.54 -15.29
N PRO A 94 -10.59 6.76 -16.17
CA PRO A 94 -10.85 7.05 -17.57
C PRO A 94 -11.54 5.89 -18.28
N ARG A 95 -12.42 6.21 -19.23
CA ARG A 95 -13.26 5.24 -19.94
C ARG A 95 -12.46 4.15 -20.67
N ASP A 96 -11.25 4.47 -21.12
CA ASP A 96 -10.36 3.53 -21.80
C ASP A 96 -10.01 2.31 -20.95
N TYR A 97 -10.13 2.42 -19.63
CA TYR A 97 -9.84 1.35 -18.67
C TYR A 97 -11.05 0.52 -18.25
N MET A 98 -12.21 0.68 -18.91
CA MET A 98 -13.44 -0.09 -18.60
C MET A 98 -13.22 -1.61 -18.54
N PRO A 99 -12.46 -2.26 -19.46
CA PRO A 99 -12.22 -3.70 -19.37
C PRO A 99 -11.41 -4.08 -18.10
N LYS A 100 -10.45 -3.23 -17.68
CA LYS A 100 -9.71 -3.44 -16.45
C LYS A 100 -10.57 -3.19 -15.21
N LEU A 101 -11.49 -2.22 -15.29
CA LEU A 101 -12.43 -1.94 -14.20
C LEU A 101 -13.38 -3.10 -13.96
N ALA A 102 -13.91 -3.72 -15.02
CA ALA A 102 -14.73 -4.93 -14.88
C ALA A 102 -13.98 -6.06 -14.17
N LEU A 103 -12.73 -6.33 -14.56
CA LEU A 103 -11.90 -7.32 -13.88
C LEU A 103 -11.61 -6.96 -12.40
N PHE A 104 -11.50 -5.67 -12.10
CA PHE A 104 -11.33 -5.19 -10.71
C PHE A 104 -12.58 -5.45 -9.87
N GLU A 105 -13.77 -5.18 -10.41
CA GLU A 105 -15.05 -5.44 -9.75
C GLU A 105 -15.25 -6.94 -9.50
N ASP A 106 -14.98 -7.79 -10.51
CA ASP A 106 -15.02 -9.25 -10.38
C ASP A 106 -14.04 -9.76 -9.31
N PHE A 107 -12.83 -9.19 -9.26
CA PHE A 107 -11.82 -9.54 -8.24
C PHE A 107 -12.28 -9.16 -6.84
N ILE A 108 -12.90 -7.98 -6.67
CA ILE A 108 -13.45 -7.57 -5.36
C ILE A 108 -14.58 -8.51 -4.93
N ALA A 109 -15.47 -8.90 -5.84
CA ALA A 109 -16.52 -9.86 -5.56
C ALA A 109 -15.96 -11.23 -5.14
N LEU A 110 -14.91 -11.70 -5.82
CA LEU A 110 -14.20 -12.93 -5.48
C LEU A 110 -13.55 -12.86 -4.08
N LEU A 111 -12.91 -11.74 -3.75
CA LEU A 111 -12.34 -11.52 -2.41
C LEU A 111 -13.41 -11.59 -1.32
N GLU A 112 -14.57 -10.98 -1.55
CA GLU A 112 -15.66 -11.06 -0.57
C GLU A 112 -16.22 -12.48 -0.44
N GLN A 113 -16.33 -13.22 -1.53
CA GLN A 113 -16.78 -14.60 -1.51
C GLN A 113 -15.86 -15.49 -0.66
N HIS A 114 -14.54 -15.29 -0.73
CA HIS A 114 -13.53 -16.07 -0.02
C HIS A 114 -13.07 -15.43 1.32
N ASN A 115 -13.75 -14.38 1.77
CA ASN A 115 -13.43 -13.74 3.04
C ASN A 115 -13.79 -14.64 4.22
N GLN A 116 -12.75 -15.12 4.93
CA GLN A 116 -12.91 -16.03 6.07
C GLN A 116 -13.39 -15.32 7.34
N HIS A 117 -13.14 -14.00 7.47
CA HIS A 117 -13.51 -13.21 8.64
C HIS A 117 -14.73 -12.32 8.36
N LYS A 118 -15.88 -12.96 8.20
CA LYS A 118 -17.18 -12.25 8.06
C LYS A 118 -17.73 -11.95 9.45
N TYR A 119 -17.67 -10.67 9.84
CA TYR A 119 -18.37 -10.20 11.04
C TYR A 119 -19.81 -9.82 10.68
N ALA A 120 -20.78 -10.18 11.54
CA ALA A 120 -22.20 -9.94 11.27
C ALA A 120 -22.55 -8.47 10.97
N ASP A 121 -21.82 -7.53 11.60
CA ASP A 121 -22.06 -6.10 11.49
C ASP A 121 -21.20 -5.40 10.42
N ARG A 122 -20.47 -6.16 9.63
CA ARG A 122 -19.58 -5.62 8.61
C ARG A 122 -20.32 -5.50 7.28
N LEU A 123 -20.23 -4.33 6.65
CA LEU A 123 -20.61 -4.18 5.24
C LEU A 123 -19.73 -5.08 4.36
N PRO A 124 -20.31 -5.76 3.36
CA PRO A 124 -19.54 -6.57 2.42
C PRO A 124 -18.51 -5.71 1.70
N LEU A 125 -17.41 -6.34 1.28
CA LEU A 125 -16.46 -5.73 0.38
C LEU A 125 -17.10 -5.66 -0.99
N ASP A 126 -17.31 -4.46 -1.51
CA ASP A 126 -17.98 -4.22 -2.76
C ASP A 126 -17.30 -3.11 -3.57
N ALA A 127 -17.39 -3.18 -4.88
CA ALA A 127 -16.94 -2.17 -5.80
C ALA A 127 -18.03 -1.92 -6.85
N ASN A 128 -18.46 -0.67 -6.94
CA ASN A 128 -19.48 -0.25 -7.88
C ASN A 128 -18.96 0.90 -8.73
N SER A 129 -19.16 0.82 -10.02
CA SER A 129 -18.87 1.91 -10.95
C SER A 129 -20.13 2.60 -11.45
N MET A 130 -20.01 3.90 -11.66
CA MET A 130 -21.06 4.72 -12.25
C MET A 130 -20.47 5.62 -13.33
N PHE A 131 -21.16 5.77 -14.44
CA PHE A 131 -20.76 6.70 -15.47
C PHE A 131 -21.01 8.14 -15.02
N VAL A 132 -20.03 8.97 -15.24
CA VAL A 132 -20.15 10.42 -15.04
C VAL A 132 -20.50 11.05 -16.39
N VAL A 133 -21.45 11.99 -16.38
CA VAL A 133 -21.81 12.74 -17.59
C VAL A 133 -20.62 13.59 -18.03
N ASP A 134 -20.30 13.55 -19.33
CA ASP A 134 -19.22 14.34 -19.90
C ASP A 134 -19.69 15.77 -20.18
N ASP A 135 -19.69 16.58 -19.14
CA ASP A 135 -19.97 18.02 -19.19
C ASP A 135 -18.80 18.82 -18.61
N GLU A 136 -18.79 20.13 -18.87
CA GLU A 136 -17.73 21.04 -18.42
C GLU A 136 -17.57 21.04 -16.88
N LYS A 137 -18.69 20.98 -16.14
CA LYS A 137 -18.67 20.96 -14.68
C LYS A 137 -18.00 19.70 -14.14
N GLN A 138 -18.24 18.55 -14.76
CA GLN A 138 -17.62 17.28 -14.34
C GLN A 138 -16.14 17.26 -14.74
N ARG A 139 -15.79 17.72 -15.94
CA ARG A 139 -14.38 17.86 -16.36
C ARG A 139 -13.60 18.74 -15.38
N SER A 140 -14.14 19.91 -15.01
CA SER A 140 -13.52 20.80 -14.02
C SER A 140 -13.33 20.15 -12.65
N LYS A 141 -14.30 19.35 -12.18
CA LYS A 141 -14.16 18.59 -10.93
C LYS A 141 -13.07 17.51 -11.02
N MET A 142 -12.98 16.83 -12.16
CA MET A 142 -11.95 15.81 -12.39
C MET A 142 -10.56 16.47 -12.46
N ALA A 143 -10.43 17.61 -13.14
CA ALA A 143 -9.20 18.40 -13.18
C ALA A 143 -8.76 18.83 -11.78
N LEU A 144 -9.68 19.34 -10.97
CA LEU A 144 -9.39 19.71 -9.58
C LEU A 144 -8.99 18.51 -8.72
N ALA A 145 -9.62 17.35 -8.89
CA ALA A 145 -9.27 16.12 -8.17
C ALA A 145 -7.88 15.61 -8.59
N PHE A 146 -7.58 15.66 -9.89
CA PHE A 146 -6.27 15.35 -10.44
C PHE A 146 -5.20 16.28 -9.85
N TYR A 147 -5.41 17.59 -9.93
CA TYR A 147 -4.50 18.60 -9.40
C TYR A 147 -4.16 18.37 -7.92
N ARG A 148 -5.17 18.15 -7.07
CA ARG A 148 -4.95 17.83 -5.65
C ARG A 148 -4.13 16.57 -5.42
N THR A 149 -4.29 15.58 -6.28
CA THR A 149 -3.51 14.33 -6.18
C THR A 149 -2.06 14.61 -6.55
N ILE A 150 -1.82 15.31 -7.66
CA ILE A 150 -0.48 15.66 -8.12
C ILE A 150 0.26 16.53 -7.11
N GLN A 151 -0.38 17.57 -6.57
CA GLN A 151 0.25 18.41 -5.54
C GLN A 151 0.72 17.60 -4.33
N LYS A 152 -0.09 16.64 -3.92
CA LYS A 152 0.30 15.77 -2.80
C LYS A 152 1.52 14.90 -3.15
N ASP A 153 1.55 14.34 -4.35
CA ASP A 153 2.63 13.47 -4.81
C ASP A 153 3.93 14.29 -4.99
N LEU A 154 3.84 15.49 -5.56
CA LEU A 154 4.97 16.42 -5.68
C LEU A 154 5.54 16.83 -4.32
N ALA A 155 4.69 17.22 -3.37
CA ALA A 155 5.14 17.57 -2.02
C ALA A 155 5.82 16.38 -1.31
N GLU A 156 5.40 15.15 -1.57
CA GLU A 156 6.06 13.95 -1.04
C GLU A 156 7.41 13.72 -1.72
N TYR A 157 7.53 13.94 -3.03
CA TYR A 157 8.80 13.83 -3.75
C TYR A 157 9.80 14.91 -3.33
N GLU A 158 9.35 16.15 -3.17
CA GLU A 158 10.17 17.25 -2.65
C GLU A 158 10.73 16.93 -1.25
N LYS A 159 9.88 16.44 -0.36
CA LYS A 159 10.29 16.02 0.98
C LYS A 159 11.33 14.89 0.94
N ARG A 160 11.14 13.90 0.06
CA ARG A 160 12.10 12.80 -0.12
C ARG A 160 13.41 13.30 -0.71
N ALA A 161 13.38 14.19 -1.70
CA ALA A 161 14.57 14.80 -2.29
C ALA A 161 15.36 15.59 -1.26
N THR A 162 14.69 16.43 -0.48
CA THR A 162 15.29 17.20 0.60
C THR A 162 15.97 16.30 1.62
N HIS A 163 15.31 15.21 2.04
CA HIS A 163 15.90 14.24 2.96
C HIS A 163 17.13 13.54 2.37
N LEU A 164 17.13 13.20 1.08
CA LEU A 164 18.29 12.60 0.41
C LEU A 164 19.49 13.56 0.36
N ILE A 165 19.24 14.83 0.06
CA ILE A 165 20.26 15.88 0.05
C ILE A 165 20.85 16.05 1.45
N GLN A 166 20.01 16.16 2.48
CA GLN A 166 20.45 16.36 3.87
C GLN A 166 21.19 15.15 4.44
N SER A 167 20.79 13.93 4.06
CA SER A 167 21.46 12.70 4.52
C SER A 167 22.76 12.39 3.79
N GLY A 168 23.12 13.14 2.73
CA GLY A 168 24.26 12.87 1.88
C GLY A 168 24.19 11.54 1.11
N ASN A 169 23.00 10.93 1.04
CA ASN A 169 22.82 9.66 0.38
C ASN A 169 22.74 9.85 -1.14
N GLN A 170 23.79 9.46 -1.84
CA GLN A 170 23.91 9.55 -3.30
C GLN A 170 23.63 8.22 -4.01
N SER A 171 22.73 7.39 -3.48
CA SER A 171 22.39 6.11 -4.12
C SER A 171 21.77 6.33 -5.51
N PRO A 172 22.44 5.93 -6.61
CA PRO A 172 21.91 6.09 -7.96
C PRO A 172 20.54 5.42 -8.14
N ALA A 173 20.33 4.26 -7.53
CA ALA A 173 19.09 3.51 -7.62
C ALA A 173 17.88 4.23 -6.97
N ILE A 174 18.12 5.12 -6.00
CA ILE A 174 17.05 5.93 -5.41
C ILE A 174 16.75 7.12 -6.33
N MET A 175 17.79 7.76 -6.85
CA MET A 175 17.64 8.86 -7.80
C MET A 175 16.93 8.44 -9.09
N ASP A 176 17.32 7.29 -9.66
CA ASP A 176 16.67 6.74 -10.86
C ASP A 176 15.18 6.46 -10.63
N ARG A 177 14.82 5.91 -9.47
CA ARG A 177 13.40 5.70 -9.11
C ARG A 177 12.62 7.00 -9.01
N MET A 178 13.21 8.05 -8.46
CA MET A 178 12.56 9.37 -8.39
C MET A 178 12.34 9.96 -9.79
N VAL A 179 13.35 9.89 -10.66
CA VAL A 179 13.23 10.35 -12.06
C VAL A 179 12.15 9.57 -12.80
N LEU A 180 12.07 8.26 -12.62
CA LEU A 180 11.00 7.44 -13.22
C LEU A 180 9.61 7.87 -12.71
N SER A 181 9.46 8.10 -11.41
CA SER A 181 8.19 8.55 -10.83
C SER A 181 7.75 9.91 -11.36
N ILE A 182 8.67 10.86 -11.54
CA ILE A 182 8.37 12.18 -12.14
C ILE A 182 7.93 12.01 -13.60
N ARG A 183 8.62 11.18 -14.38
CA ARG A 183 8.22 10.90 -15.79
C ARG A 183 6.85 10.23 -15.90
N GLU A 184 6.50 9.36 -14.95
CA GLU A 184 5.17 8.75 -14.90
C GLU A 184 4.11 9.79 -14.58
N LEU A 185 4.41 10.75 -13.70
CA LEU A 185 3.54 11.87 -13.37
C LEU A 185 3.29 12.77 -14.59
N GLU A 186 4.34 13.12 -15.34
CA GLU A 186 4.25 13.90 -16.58
C GLU A 186 3.38 13.18 -17.63
N ARG A 187 3.57 11.89 -17.83
CA ARG A 187 2.73 11.08 -18.73
C ARG A 187 1.27 11.08 -18.30
N LYS A 188 1.02 10.95 -17.01
CA LYS A 188 -0.32 10.99 -16.44
C LYS A 188 -0.97 12.37 -16.67
N LYS A 189 -0.21 13.45 -16.50
CA LYS A 189 -0.67 14.81 -16.80
C LYS A 189 -1.12 14.93 -18.25
N ILE A 190 -0.26 14.62 -19.22
CA ILE A 190 -0.55 14.70 -20.66
C ILE A 190 -1.81 13.87 -21.00
N TYR A 191 -1.93 12.70 -20.42
CA TYR A 191 -3.09 11.84 -20.65
C TYR A 191 -4.39 12.47 -20.11
N TYR A 192 -4.37 13.05 -18.91
CA TYR A 192 -5.54 13.71 -18.33
C TYR A 192 -5.91 14.99 -19.08
N GLU A 193 -4.94 15.78 -19.54
CA GLU A 193 -5.20 16.95 -20.41
C GLU A 193 -5.94 16.56 -21.67
N SER A 194 -5.56 15.46 -22.30
CA SER A 194 -6.21 14.97 -23.51
C SER A 194 -7.68 14.55 -23.26
N ILE A 195 -7.95 13.92 -22.13
CA ILE A 195 -9.31 13.47 -21.76
C ILE A 195 -10.18 14.66 -21.35
N LEU A 196 -9.64 15.54 -20.51
CA LEU A 196 -10.38 16.66 -19.95
C LEU A 196 -10.54 17.81 -20.96
N LYS A 197 -9.76 17.79 -22.06
CA LYS A 197 -9.70 18.88 -23.05
C LYS A 197 -9.39 20.24 -22.41
N GLN A 198 -8.56 20.22 -21.36
CA GLN A 198 -8.14 21.39 -20.60
C GLN A 198 -6.64 21.27 -20.35
N GLU A 199 -5.94 22.39 -20.42
CA GLU A 199 -4.54 22.46 -20.01
C GLU A 199 -4.42 22.54 -18.49
N LEU A 200 -3.47 21.81 -17.95
CA LEU A 200 -3.22 21.73 -16.51
C LEU A 200 -1.93 22.49 -16.17
N HIS A 201 -1.87 23.77 -16.50
CA HIS A 201 -0.67 24.60 -16.39
C HIS A 201 -0.06 24.65 -14.98
N GLU A 202 -0.90 24.57 -13.94
CA GLU A 202 -0.43 24.67 -12.54
C GLU A 202 0.47 23.50 -12.09
N VAL A 203 0.58 22.45 -12.89
CA VAL A 203 1.45 21.30 -12.62
C VAL A 203 2.89 21.54 -13.09
N ASP A 204 3.09 22.45 -14.05
CA ASP A 204 4.41 22.73 -14.65
C ASP A 204 5.25 23.71 -13.82
N GLU A 205 4.63 24.47 -12.92
CA GLU A 205 5.29 25.51 -12.12
C GLU A 205 5.91 25.00 -10.79
N GLN A 206 5.81 23.71 -10.48
CA GLN A 206 6.36 23.05 -9.29
C GLN A 206 7.42 21.99 -9.65
#